data_bc6ff85d1a21e149b95140de708cdeca
#
_entry.id   bc6ff85d1a21e149b95140de708cdeca
#
_cell.length_a   1.000
_cell.length_b   1.000
_cell.length_c   1.000
_cell.angle_alpha   90.00
_cell.angle_beta   90.00
_cell.angle_gamma   90.00
#
_symmetry.space_group_name_H-M   'P 1'
#
loop_
_entity.id
_entity.type
_entity.pdbx_description
1 polymer ?
#
loop_
_entity_poly.entity_id
_entity_poly.type
_entity_poly.pdbx_seq_one_letter_code
_entity_poly.pdbx_strand_id
1 'polypeptide(L)'
;LRHSTTYGVDEGQGGIYYNLYDSHAPFQIDGNFGMCSGIAQMLLQSQDNIIEILPALPSVWKNGHVTGLKAVGNFTVDITWVNGKPTATRIVSHKGAPLVVKSDKDLTTVYVHVGQKNLEVVPTATQGAYELKDVPAGATVEIEFTKPAGLGALKAAAPAASKAVYDLSGRRVSE
;
A
#
# COMPACT_ATOMS: atom_id res chain seq x y z
N LEU A 1 13.34 -2.26 13.38
CA LEU A 1 12.80 -3.09 14.47
C LEU A 1 13.94 -3.58 15.33
N ARG A 2 13.85 -3.35 16.64
CA ARG A 2 14.81 -3.87 17.62
C ARG A 2 14.22 -5.15 18.22
N HIS A 3 14.97 -6.23 18.17
CA HIS A 3 14.62 -7.44 18.89
C HIS A 3 15.14 -7.34 20.33
N SER A 4 14.26 -7.61 21.30
CA SER A 4 14.67 -7.79 22.69
C SER A 4 14.95 -9.26 22.95
N THR A 5 16.11 -9.54 23.55
CA THR A 5 16.51 -10.92 23.90
C THR A 5 16.23 -11.27 25.34
N THR A 6 15.84 -10.28 26.16
CA THR A 6 15.57 -10.46 27.60
C THR A 6 14.08 -10.31 27.89
N TYR A 7 13.54 -11.30 28.62
CA TYR A 7 12.21 -11.21 29.22
C TYR A 7 12.35 -10.47 30.54
N GLY A 8 11.74 -9.31 30.65
CA GLY A 8 11.73 -8.54 31.87
C GLY A 8 11.92 -7.06 31.64
N VAL A 9 11.68 -6.32 32.68
CA VAL A 9 11.65 -4.88 32.69
C VAL A 9 13.08 -4.34 32.70
N ASP A 10 13.67 -4.16 31.53
CA ASP A 10 14.74 -3.19 31.45
C ASP A 10 14.12 -1.88 31.02
N GLU A 11 13.94 -0.98 31.98
CA GLU A 11 13.52 0.39 31.75
C GLU A 11 14.39 0.98 30.62
N GLY A 12 13.77 1.32 29.49
CA GLY A 12 14.43 1.89 28.33
C GLY A 12 14.79 0.93 27.18
N GLN A 13 14.44 -0.35 27.25
CA GLN A 13 14.64 -1.32 26.17
C GLN A 13 13.30 -1.74 25.52
N GLY A 14 12.63 -0.80 24.82
CA GLY A 14 11.50 -1.14 23.99
C GLY A 14 11.90 -1.94 22.75
N GLY A 15 10.94 -2.68 22.16
CA GLY A 15 11.13 -3.44 20.95
C GLY A 15 10.12 -4.57 20.83
N ILE A 16 10.47 -5.63 20.12
CA ILE A 16 9.66 -6.83 20.01
C ILE A 16 10.50 -8.07 20.30
N TYR A 17 9.88 -9.07 20.92
CA TYR A 17 10.46 -10.38 21.09
C TYR A 17 10.42 -11.17 19.78
N TYR A 18 11.15 -12.29 19.71
CA TYR A 18 11.13 -13.19 18.55
C TYR A 18 9.76 -13.79 18.24
N ASN A 19 8.86 -13.85 19.23
CA ASN A 19 7.46 -14.24 19.05
C ASN A 19 6.55 -13.09 18.60
N LEU A 20 7.15 -11.95 18.25
CA LEU A 20 6.49 -10.72 17.79
C LEU A 20 5.68 -9.96 18.86
N TYR A 21 5.75 -10.33 20.12
CA TYR A 21 5.14 -9.56 21.19
C TYR A 21 5.97 -8.29 21.48
N ASP A 22 5.26 -7.23 21.81
CA ASP A 22 5.85 -6.02 22.37
C ASP A 22 6.64 -6.34 23.64
N SER A 23 7.85 -5.80 23.76
CA SER A 23 8.75 -6.06 24.88
C SER A 23 8.61 -5.06 26.02
N HIS A 24 7.48 -4.40 26.12
CA HIS A 24 7.14 -3.53 27.24
C HIS A 24 6.54 -4.33 28.38
N ALA A 25 6.86 -3.98 29.61
CA ALA A 25 6.26 -4.60 30.79
C ALA A 25 5.39 -3.59 31.57
N PRO A 26 4.13 -3.95 31.92
CA PRO A 26 3.43 -5.16 31.46
C PRO A 26 3.18 -5.12 29.95
N PHE A 27 2.98 -6.30 29.33
CA PHE A 27 2.67 -6.40 27.90
C PHE A 27 1.50 -5.47 27.50
N GLN A 28 1.71 -4.72 26.44
CA GLN A 28 0.74 -3.77 25.89
C GLN A 28 0.51 -4.08 24.43
N ILE A 29 -0.69 -4.59 24.10
CA ILE A 29 -1.07 -4.96 22.72
C ILE A 29 -1.08 -3.76 21.77
N ASP A 30 -1.29 -2.56 22.29
CA ASP A 30 -1.25 -1.31 21.55
C ASP A 30 0.12 -1.07 20.88
N GLY A 31 1.23 -1.49 21.50
CA GLY A 31 2.54 -1.47 20.88
C GLY A 31 2.61 -2.33 19.63
N ASN A 32 2.01 -3.52 19.67
CA ASN A 32 1.89 -4.39 18.49
C ASN A 32 1.04 -3.77 17.39
N PHE A 33 -0.11 -3.20 17.73
CA PHE A 33 -0.99 -2.54 16.76
C PHE A 33 -0.35 -1.28 16.19
N GLY A 34 0.31 -0.50 17.03
CA GLY A 34 1.06 0.69 16.60
C GLY A 34 2.15 0.35 15.59
N MET A 35 2.86 -0.77 15.80
CA MET A 35 3.87 -1.24 14.85
C MET A 35 3.25 -1.66 13.51
N CYS A 36 2.15 -2.43 13.52
CA CYS A 36 1.45 -2.82 12.29
C CYS A 36 0.95 -1.58 11.54
N SER A 37 0.36 -0.62 12.27
CA SER A 37 -0.07 0.66 11.70
C SER A 37 1.10 1.44 11.11
N GLY A 38 2.24 1.51 11.81
CA GLY A 38 3.44 2.17 11.33
C GLY A 38 3.96 1.57 10.02
N ILE A 39 3.97 0.24 9.90
CA ILE A 39 4.36 -0.44 8.66
C ILE A 39 3.39 -0.10 7.52
N ALA A 40 2.08 -0.12 7.78
CA ALA A 40 1.09 0.27 6.78
C ALA A 40 1.27 1.73 6.34
N GLN A 41 1.55 2.62 7.28
CA GLN A 41 1.80 4.05 7.00
C GLN A 41 3.09 4.32 6.21
N MET A 42 4.08 3.44 6.26
CA MET A 42 5.25 3.53 5.37
C MET A 42 4.88 3.28 3.90
N LEU A 43 3.84 2.49 3.66
CA LEU A 43 3.41 2.06 2.33
C LEU A 43 2.29 2.93 1.76
N LEU A 44 1.38 3.40 2.62
CA LEU A 44 0.22 4.20 2.23
C LEU A 44 -0.17 5.17 3.34
N GLN A 45 -0.30 6.43 2.99
CA GLN A 45 -0.96 7.42 3.84
C GLN A 45 -2.15 8.02 3.09
N SER A 46 -3.17 8.46 3.82
CA SER A 46 -4.37 9.03 3.20
C SER A 46 -4.99 10.17 4.03
N GLN A 47 -4.19 10.84 4.83
CA GLN A 47 -4.57 12.05 5.53
C GLN A 47 -4.91 13.14 4.50
N ASP A 48 -5.73 14.08 4.89
CA ASP A 48 -6.14 15.23 4.07
C ASP A 48 -6.81 14.86 2.72
N ASN A 49 -7.41 13.65 2.64
CA ASN A 49 -8.02 13.11 1.43
C ASN A 49 -7.05 12.94 0.25
N ILE A 50 -5.76 12.88 0.51
CA ILE A 50 -4.72 12.60 -0.48
C ILE A 50 -4.17 11.19 -0.21
N ILE A 51 -4.24 10.32 -1.21
CA ILE A 51 -3.63 8.98 -1.16
C ILE A 51 -2.17 9.11 -1.54
N GLU A 52 -1.29 9.07 -0.55
CA GLU A 52 0.16 9.13 -0.75
C GLU A 52 0.75 7.72 -0.80
N ILE A 53 1.38 7.40 -1.93
CA ILE A 53 1.89 6.06 -2.25
C ILE A 53 3.37 5.98 -1.92
N LEU A 54 3.74 4.98 -1.12
CA LEU A 54 5.11 4.68 -0.67
C LEU A 54 5.82 5.87 -0.03
N PRO A 55 5.18 6.64 0.90
CA PRO A 55 5.74 7.87 1.44
C PRO A 55 7.04 7.62 2.23
N ALA A 56 7.19 6.44 2.84
CA ALA A 56 8.35 6.12 3.68
C ALA A 56 8.85 4.68 3.44
N LEU A 57 8.93 4.27 2.17
CA LEU A 57 9.39 2.93 1.81
C LEU A 57 10.83 2.70 2.27
N PRO A 58 11.12 1.69 3.12
CA PRO A 58 12.48 1.37 3.52
C PRO A 58 13.37 1.00 2.32
N SER A 59 14.59 1.52 2.29
CA SER A 59 15.53 1.30 1.18
C SER A 59 15.89 -0.17 0.93
N VAL A 60 15.73 -1.02 1.94
CA VAL A 60 15.93 -2.47 1.84
C VAL A 60 14.77 -3.19 1.15
N TRP A 61 13.59 -2.58 1.06
CA TRP A 61 12.42 -3.13 0.37
C TRP A 61 12.42 -2.72 -1.10
N LYS A 62 13.42 -3.15 -1.83
CA LYS A 62 13.64 -2.73 -3.22
C LYS A 62 12.48 -3.09 -4.14
N ASN A 63 11.93 -4.29 -3.99
CA ASN A 63 10.84 -4.79 -4.81
C ASN A 63 9.78 -5.40 -3.90
N GLY A 64 8.51 -5.23 -4.27
CA GLY A 64 7.42 -5.81 -3.49
C GLY A 64 6.06 -5.42 -4.01
N HIS A 65 5.06 -5.93 -3.32
CA HIS A 65 3.67 -5.54 -3.51
C HIS A 65 2.93 -5.61 -2.17
N VAL A 66 1.88 -4.85 -2.07
CA VAL A 66 0.93 -4.88 -0.97
C VAL A 66 -0.48 -4.75 -1.53
N THR A 67 -1.44 -5.45 -0.94
CA THR A 67 -2.83 -5.44 -1.40
C THR A 67 -3.79 -5.19 -0.24
N GLY A 68 -4.92 -4.57 -0.56
CA GLY A 68 -6.04 -4.41 0.36
C GLY A 68 -5.89 -3.31 1.40
N LEU A 69 -4.92 -2.40 1.26
CA LEU A 69 -4.79 -1.25 2.16
C LEU A 69 -6.02 -0.35 2.06
N LYS A 70 -6.48 0.15 3.21
CA LYS A 70 -7.64 1.05 3.26
C LYS A 70 -7.18 2.49 3.33
N ALA A 71 -7.85 3.33 2.53
CA ALA A 71 -7.61 4.76 2.48
C ALA A 71 -8.89 5.55 2.77
N VAL A 72 -8.71 6.78 3.25
CA VAL A 72 -9.80 7.74 3.47
C VAL A 72 -10.60 7.93 2.18
N GLY A 73 -11.91 8.15 2.28
CA GLY A 73 -12.82 8.20 1.13
C GLY A 73 -13.38 6.84 0.71
N ASN A 74 -13.13 5.79 1.52
CA ASN A 74 -13.58 4.43 1.27
C ASN A 74 -12.96 3.82 0.00
N PHE A 75 -11.66 3.96 -0.11
CA PHE A 75 -10.86 3.33 -1.14
C PHE A 75 -10.15 2.09 -0.63
N THR A 76 -9.91 1.13 -1.53
CA THR A 76 -9.00 0.00 -1.30
C THR A 76 -7.86 0.11 -2.30
N VAL A 77 -6.63 0.02 -1.82
CA VAL A 77 -5.43 0.31 -2.60
C VAL A 77 -4.48 -0.88 -2.60
N ASP A 78 -4.06 -1.27 -3.80
CA ASP A 78 -3.00 -2.24 -4.04
C ASP A 78 -1.82 -1.50 -4.69
N ILE A 79 -0.61 -1.79 -4.26
CA ILE A 79 0.60 -1.11 -4.74
C ILE A 79 1.64 -2.15 -5.12
N THR A 80 2.28 -1.96 -6.26
CA THR A 80 3.45 -2.73 -6.69
C THR A 80 4.61 -1.78 -6.93
N TRP A 81 5.81 -2.18 -6.50
CA TRP A 81 7.01 -1.37 -6.69
C TRP A 81 8.22 -2.23 -7.08
N VAL A 82 9.13 -1.60 -7.83
CA VAL A 82 10.39 -2.18 -8.28
C VAL A 82 11.50 -1.13 -8.12
N ASN A 83 12.63 -1.54 -7.57
CA ASN A 83 13.77 -0.67 -7.28
C ASN A 83 13.39 0.57 -6.43
N GLY A 84 12.47 0.38 -5.47
CA GLY A 84 12.02 1.42 -4.56
C GLY A 84 11.09 2.46 -5.20
N LYS A 85 10.59 2.22 -6.40
CA LYS A 85 9.65 3.11 -7.11
C LYS A 85 8.34 2.39 -7.40
N PRO A 86 7.19 3.04 -7.23
CA PRO A 86 5.91 2.46 -7.60
C PRO A 86 5.90 2.20 -9.13
N THR A 87 5.41 1.06 -9.53
CA THR A 87 5.24 0.68 -10.95
C THR A 87 3.79 0.60 -11.34
N ALA A 88 2.94 0.13 -10.43
CA ALA A 88 1.51 0.08 -10.64
C ALA A 88 0.76 0.24 -9.31
N THR A 89 -0.39 0.88 -9.38
CA THR A 89 -1.34 1.00 -8.26
C THR A 89 -2.74 0.73 -8.77
N ARG A 90 -3.47 -0.11 -8.04
CA ARG A 90 -4.88 -0.38 -8.29
C ARG A 90 -5.70 0.17 -7.14
N ILE A 91 -6.68 1.01 -7.43
CA ILE A 91 -7.53 1.66 -6.43
C ILE A 91 -8.98 1.32 -6.73
N VAL A 92 -9.67 0.71 -5.77
CA VAL A 92 -11.11 0.44 -5.85
C VAL A 92 -11.84 1.52 -5.07
N SER A 93 -12.72 2.25 -5.76
CA SER A 93 -13.62 3.24 -5.16
C SER A 93 -14.90 2.56 -4.72
N HIS A 94 -15.23 2.56 -3.43
CA HIS A 94 -16.44 1.91 -2.94
C HIS A 94 -17.67 2.84 -2.92
N LYS A 95 -17.45 4.16 -2.82
CA LYS A 95 -18.54 5.14 -2.70
C LYS A 95 -18.65 6.12 -3.86
N GLY A 96 -17.61 6.20 -4.69
CA GLY A 96 -17.50 7.29 -5.64
C GLY A 96 -17.10 8.60 -4.93
N ALA A 97 -15.97 9.15 -5.31
CA ALA A 97 -15.47 10.41 -4.79
C ALA A 97 -14.33 10.92 -5.70
N PRO A 98 -14.00 12.19 -5.66
CA PRO A 98 -12.73 12.65 -6.22
C PRO A 98 -11.58 11.87 -5.60
N LEU A 99 -10.65 11.44 -6.43
CA LEU A 99 -9.49 10.67 -6.02
C LEU A 99 -8.23 11.52 -6.24
N VAL A 100 -7.56 11.88 -5.16
CA VAL A 100 -6.29 12.58 -5.23
C VAL A 100 -5.18 11.60 -4.88
N VAL A 101 -4.24 11.40 -5.78
CA VAL A 101 -3.10 10.51 -5.61
C VAL A 101 -1.81 11.31 -5.65
N LYS A 102 -0.92 11.04 -4.71
CA LYS A 102 0.40 11.67 -4.60
C LYS A 102 1.48 10.60 -4.48
N SER A 103 2.63 10.86 -5.07
CA SER A 103 3.86 10.13 -4.80
C SER A 103 5.05 11.12 -4.85
N ASP A 104 6.01 10.92 -3.98
CA ASP A 104 7.29 11.63 -4.02
C ASP A 104 8.19 11.16 -5.17
N LYS A 105 7.84 10.03 -5.76
CA LYS A 105 8.49 9.50 -6.96
C LYS A 105 7.84 10.17 -8.17
N ASP A 106 8.66 10.70 -9.04
CA ASP A 106 8.25 11.46 -10.20
C ASP A 106 7.06 10.85 -10.96
N LEU A 107 5.87 11.45 -10.80
CA LEU A 107 4.64 11.06 -11.49
C LEU A 107 4.50 11.74 -12.88
N THR A 108 5.60 12.08 -13.52
CA THR A 108 5.61 12.83 -14.80
C THR A 108 4.85 12.12 -15.91
N THR A 109 4.60 10.83 -15.76
CA THR A 109 3.81 10.08 -16.73
C THR A 109 2.90 9.11 -15.99
N VAL A 110 1.66 9.51 -15.82
CA VAL A 110 0.62 8.69 -15.18
C VAL A 110 -0.35 8.23 -16.26
N TYR A 111 -0.45 6.92 -16.43
CA TYR A 111 -1.46 6.30 -17.28
C TYR A 111 -2.59 5.81 -16.40
N VAL A 112 -3.76 6.39 -16.58
CA VAL A 112 -4.93 6.10 -15.74
C VAL A 112 -5.99 5.40 -16.57
N HIS A 113 -6.39 4.25 -16.12
CA HIS A 113 -7.46 3.47 -16.72
C HIS A 113 -8.61 3.29 -15.72
N VAL A 114 -9.82 3.59 -16.14
CA VAL A 114 -11.05 3.28 -15.40
C VAL A 114 -11.98 2.50 -16.29
N GLY A 115 -11.91 1.20 -16.20
CA GLY A 115 -12.59 0.32 -17.14
C GLY A 115 -12.13 0.59 -18.57
N GLN A 116 -13.05 1.04 -19.45
CA GLN A 116 -12.74 1.44 -20.84
C GLN A 116 -12.65 2.95 -21.04
N LYS A 117 -12.75 3.73 -19.96
CA LYS A 117 -12.71 5.20 -20.02
C LYS A 117 -11.38 5.73 -19.52
N ASN A 118 -10.79 6.66 -20.28
CA ASN A 118 -9.72 7.49 -19.77
C ASN A 118 -10.34 8.58 -18.91
N LEU A 119 -9.90 8.73 -17.68
CA LEU A 119 -10.27 9.85 -16.83
C LEU A 119 -9.32 11.03 -17.04
N GLU A 120 -9.87 12.21 -16.89
CA GLU A 120 -9.08 13.41 -16.87
C GLU A 120 -8.21 13.46 -15.62
N VAL A 121 -6.92 13.65 -15.79
CA VAL A 121 -5.97 13.86 -14.72
C VAL A 121 -5.64 15.34 -14.65
N VAL A 122 -6.02 15.97 -13.55
CA VAL A 122 -5.77 17.38 -13.32
C VAL A 122 -4.69 17.53 -12.25
N PRO A 123 -3.57 18.22 -12.54
CA PRO A 123 -2.58 18.56 -11.52
C PRO A 123 -3.24 19.35 -10.39
N THR A 124 -2.96 18.98 -9.15
CA THR A 124 -3.40 19.73 -7.96
C THR A 124 -2.36 20.79 -7.58
N ALA A 125 -2.74 21.69 -6.65
CA ALA A 125 -1.81 22.67 -6.10
C ALA A 125 -0.66 22.01 -5.27
N THR A 126 -0.83 20.76 -4.87
CA THR A 126 0.18 20.00 -4.14
C THR A 126 1.14 19.36 -5.13
N GLN A 127 2.44 19.64 -4.99
CA GLN A 127 3.46 19.08 -5.88
C GLN A 127 3.43 17.55 -5.85
N GLY A 128 3.44 16.94 -7.04
CA GLY A 128 3.39 15.48 -7.20
C GLY A 128 2.02 14.85 -6.94
N ALA A 129 0.96 15.65 -6.78
CA ALA A 129 -0.39 15.16 -6.62
C ALA A 129 -1.23 15.39 -7.89
N TYR A 130 -2.09 14.42 -8.17
CA TYR A 130 -3.02 14.43 -9.30
C TYR A 130 -4.42 14.12 -8.81
N GLU A 131 -5.40 14.86 -9.29
CA GLU A 131 -6.81 14.64 -9.00
C GLU A 131 -7.47 13.94 -10.19
N LEU A 132 -8.18 12.86 -9.91
CA LEU A 132 -9.10 12.23 -10.84
C LEU A 132 -10.52 12.62 -10.42
N LYS A 133 -11.17 13.40 -11.28
CA LYS A 133 -12.57 13.78 -11.09
C LYS A 133 -13.48 12.62 -11.47
N ASP A 134 -14.65 12.59 -10.88
CA ASP A 134 -15.76 11.71 -11.29
C ASP A 134 -15.44 10.20 -11.28
N VAL A 135 -14.69 9.73 -10.26
CA VAL A 135 -14.48 8.30 -10.06
C VAL A 135 -15.77 7.66 -9.53
N PRO A 136 -16.46 6.81 -10.30
CA PRO A 136 -17.73 6.24 -9.87
C PRO A 136 -17.59 5.27 -8.69
N ALA A 137 -18.69 5.06 -7.96
CA ALA A 137 -18.77 3.99 -6.99
C ALA A 137 -18.63 2.62 -7.70
N GLY A 138 -17.87 1.71 -7.10
CA GLY A 138 -17.56 0.40 -7.66
C GLY A 138 -16.48 0.39 -8.75
N ALA A 139 -15.99 1.57 -9.17
CA ALA A 139 -14.96 1.65 -10.18
C ALA A 139 -13.60 1.18 -9.64
N THR A 140 -12.84 0.55 -10.53
CA THR A 140 -11.42 0.28 -10.33
C THR A 140 -10.61 1.26 -11.16
N VAL A 141 -9.68 1.95 -10.53
CA VAL A 141 -8.72 2.85 -11.16
C VAL A 141 -7.38 2.15 -11.16
N GLU A 142 -6.76 2.02 -12.32
CA GLU A 142 -5.42 1.48 -12.48
C GLU A 142 -4.49 2.61 -12.90
N ILE A 143 -3.40 2.77 -12.17
CA ILE A 143 -2.40 3.81 -12.38
C ILE A 143 -1.07 3.12 -12.65
N GLU A 144 -0.48 3.38 -13.80
CA GLU A 144 0.86 2.95 -14.15
C GLU A 144 1.81 4.15 -14.14
N PHE A 145 2.95 3.97 -13.48
CA PHE A 145 3.98 5.01 -13.33
C PHE A 145 5.13 4.86 -14.33
N THR A 146 5.09 3.84 -15.14
CA THR A 146 6.05 3.60 -16.22
C THR A 146 5.30 3.50 -17.55
N LYS A 147 5.90 4.02 -18.63
CA LYS A 147 5.29 3.88 -19.95
C LYS A 147 5.05 2.41 -20.28
N PRO A 148 3.82 1.98 -20.56
CA PRO A 148 3.56 0.62 -20.97
C PRO A 148 4.38 0.29 -22.22
N ALA A 149 5.02 -0.86 -22.25
CA ALA A 149 5.73 -1.34 -23.42
C ALA A 149 4.73 -1.76 -24.52
N GLY A 150 4.16 -0.77 -25.23
CA GLY A 150 3.21 -0.94 -26.33
C GLY A 150 1.74 -0.93 -25.89
N LEU A 151 0.92 -0.22 -26.65
CA LEU A 151 -0.54 -0.07 -26.49
C LEU A 151 -1.34 -1.38 -26.64
N GLY A 152 -0.72 -2.53 -26.51
CA GLY A 152 -1.33 -3.84 -26.73
C GLY A 152 -1.23 -4.82 -25.57
N ALA A 153 -0.66 -4.46 -24.44
CA ALA A 153 -0.30 -5.40 -23.37
C ALA A 153 -0.91 -5.09 -22.00
N LEU A 154 -2.09 -4.47 -21.94
CA LEU A 154 -2.89 -4.44 -20.70
C LEU A 154 -3.81 -5.67 -20.65
N LYS A 155 -3.23 -6.86 -20.71
CA LYS A 155 -3.83 -8.01 -20.11
C LYS A 155 -3.36 -7.97 -18.66
N ALA A 156 -4.22 -7.51 -17.75
CA ALA A 156 -4.02 -7.72 -16.34
C ALA A 156 -3.63 -9.19 -16.16
N ALA A 157 -2.36 -9.44 -15.86
CA ALA A 157 -2.01 -10.70 -15.26
C ALA A 157 -2.77 -10.66 -13.93
N ALA A 158 -3.95 -11.29 -13.91
CA ALA A 158 -4.55 -11.69 -12.66
C ALA A 158 -3.40 -12.27 -11.84
N PRO A 159 -3.20 -11.84 -10.59
CA PRO A 159 -2.21 -12.49 -9.76
C PRO A 159 -2.54 -13.97 -9.87
N ALA A 160 -1.56 -14.75 -10.32
CA ALA A 160 -1.69 -16.19 -10.28
C ALA A 160 -2.02 -16.49 -8.82
N ALA A 161 -3.29 -16.76 -8.57
CA ALA A 161 -3.77 -17.12 -7.26
C ALA A 161 -3.19 -18.50 -6.96
N SER A 162 -1.92 -18.52 -6.56
CA SER A 162 -1.47 -19.62 -5.74
C SER A 162 -2.15 -19.37 -4.39
N LYS A 163 -3.35 -19.90 -4.26
CA LYS A 163 -4.02 -20.08 -2.98
C LYS A 163 -3.21 -21.10 -2.18
N ALA A 164 -2.06 -20.68 -1.69
CA ALA A 164 -1.41 -21.41 -0.63
C ALA A 164 -2.25 -21.15 0.62
N VAL A 165 -3.15 -22.06 0.93
CA VAL A 165 -3.91 -22.05 2.17
C VAL A 165 -3.00 -22.61 3.25
N TYR A 166 -2.78 -21.84 4.32
CA TYR A 166 -2.01 -22.27 5.49
C TYR A 166 -2.98 -22.49 6.64
N ASP A 167 -2.78 -23.54 7.40
CA ASP A 167 -3.48 -23.74 8.67
C ASP A 167 -2.92 -22.80 9.76
N LEU A 168 -3.59 -22.78 10.91
CA LEU A 168 -3.19 -21.94 12.04
C LEU A 168 -1.80 -22.25 12.61
N SER A 169 -1.20 -23.37 12.21
CA SER A 169 0.17 -23.74 12.57
C SER A 169 1.20 -23.28 11.53
N GLY A 170 0.75 -22.61 10.46
CA GLY A 170 1.60 -22.14 9.37
C GLY A 170 1.98 -23.22 8.35
N ARG A 171 1.35 -24.39 8.40
CA ARG A 171 1.58 -25.48 7.46
C ARG A 171 0.74 -25.29 6.21
N ARG A 172 1.35 -25.38 5.03
CA ARG A 172 0.63 -25.32 3.75
C ARG A 172 -0.35 -26.48 3.64
N VAL A 173 -1.62 -26.17 3.47
CA VAL A 173 -2.68 -27.16 3.19
C VAL A 173 -2.81 -27.24 1.68
N SER A 174 -2.40 -28.35 1.06
CA SER A 174 -2.68 -28.60 -0.35
C SER A 174 -4.16 -28.96 -0.53
N GLU A 175 -4.81 -28.37 -1.54
CA GLU A 175 -6.01 -28.98 -2.07
C GLU A 175 -5.70 -30.34 -2.65
#